data_ab8c7fcb11797dbbce7458c34780403a
#
_entry.id   ab8c7fcb11797dbbce7458c34780403a
#
_cell.length_a   1.000
_cell.length_b   1.000
_cell.length_c   1.000
_cell.angle_alpha   90.00
_cell.angle_beta   90.00
_cell.angle_gamma   90.00
#
_symmetry.space_group_name_H-M   'P 1'
#
loop_
_entity.id
_entity.type
_entity.pdbx_description
1 polymer ?
#
loop_
_entity_poly.entity_id
_entity_poly.type
_entity_poly.pdbx_seq_one_letter_code
_entity_poly.pdbx_strand_id
1 'polypeptide(L)'
;SPIIVDDKVYVSFDNGRLAVFELDSGFLIWDGAISYVSGTSELENLIDSDSNPLVEGGLVYTTNYQGKLNIFDTTQRRSIWSYDISSFYSPVLIRGMLIVVESNSSLKSFSMQTLEESWSSQDYLNRNLSNAVGYKGNLIFGDLDGYIHIIDPLNGITVGRKKITKHPIKSIFSRSNNLYVVDESFNLFSINL
;
A
#
# COMPACT_ATOMS: atom_id res chain seq x y z
N SER A 1 -2.81 3.03 10.76
CA SER A 1 -1.82 3.11 11.88
C SER A 1 -0.79 4.20 11.60
N PRO A 2 -0.23 4.87 12.64
CA PRO A 2 0.84 5.84 12.46
C PRO A 2 2.12 5.17 11.96
N ILE A 3 2.89 5.90 11.15
CA ILE A 3 4.24 5.49 10.73
C ILE A 3 5.25 6.55 11.12
N ILE A 4 6.48 6.11 11.41
CA ILE A 4 7.60 7.00 11.76
C ILE A 4 8.59 6.95 10.60
N VAL A 5 8.88 8.13 10.06
CA VAL A 5 9.94 8.32 9.05
C VAL A 5 10.75 9.54 9.44
N ASP A 6 12.06 9.35 9.58
CA ASP A 6 12.96 10.33 10.16
C ASP A 6 12.46 10.77 11.55
N ASP A 7 12.43 12.04 11.84
CA ASP A 7 11.97 12.60 13.12
C ASP A 7 10.47 12.99 13.11
N LYS A 8 9.65 12.33 12.26
CA LYS A 8 8.22 12.67 12.08
C LYS A 8 7.32 11.47 12.20
N VAL A 9 6.13 11.69 12.75
CA VAL A 9 5.05 10.72 12.83
C VAL A 9 3.96 11.14 11.85
N TYR A 10 3.64 10.27 10.92
CA TYR A 10 2.58 10.46 9.92
C TYR A 10 1.37 9.63 10.32
N VAL A 11 0.20 10.28 10.38
CA VAL A 11 -1.06 9.65 10.77
C VAL A 11 -2.12 9.96 9.73
N SER A 12 -2.66 8.93 9.09
CA SER A 12 -3.87 9.05 8.28
C SER A 12 -5.11 8.80 9.14
N PHE A 13 -6.15 9.58 8.90
CA PHE A 13 -7.43 9.50 9.59
C PHE A 13 -8.53 9.07 8.63
N ASP A 14 -9.56 8.42 9.17
CA ASP A 14 -10.71 7.88 8.42
C ASP A 14 -11.53 8.97 7.70
N ASN A 15 -11.34 10.23 8.07
CA ASN A 15 -11.95 11.38 7.40
C ASN A 15 -11.14 11.91 6.20
N GLY A 16 -10.16 11.14 5.70
CA GLY A 16 -9.32 11.53 4.56
C GLY A 16 -8.32 12.64 4.87
N ARG A 17 -7.95 12.82 6.16
CA ARG A 17 -6.91 13.77 6.58
C ARG A 17 -5.59 13.04 6.85
N LEU A 18 -4.50 13.75 6.64
CA LEU A 18 -3.16 13.37 7.09
C LEU A 18 -2.68 14.41 8.08
N ALA A 19 -2.16 13.97 9.23
CA ALA A 19 -1.43 14.83 10.14
C ALA A 19 0.02 14.37 10.27
N VAL A 20 0.91 15.32 10.42
CA VAL A 20 2.35 15.11 10.62
C VAL A 20 2.76 15.78 11.93
N PHE A 21 3.34 15.00 12.82
CA PHE A 21 3.81 15.45 14.13
C PHE A 21 5.34 15.32 14.22
N GLU A 22 5.94 16.15 15.02
CA GLU A 22 7.34 15.96 15.43
C GLU A 22 7.41 14.79 16.42
N LEU A 23 8.37 13.88 16.22
CA LEU A 23 8.45 12.63 16.99
C LEU A 23 8.71 12.90 18.49
N ASP A 24 9.67 13.77 18.79
CA ASP A 24 10.14 13.99 20.17
C ASP A 24 9.17 14.82 21.01
N SER A 25 8.58 15.86 20.44
CA SER A 25 7.72 16.80 21.14
C SER A 25 6.23 16.49 21.04
N GLY A 26 5.82 15.72 20.01
CA GLY A 26 4.42 15.53 19.66
C GLY A 26 3.75 16.77 19.06
N PHE A 27 4.51 17.84 18.75
CA PHE A 27 3.94 19.02 18.12
C PHE A 27 3.39 18.73 16.74
N LEU A 28 2.21 19.23 16.46
CA LEU A 28 1.60 19.19 15.14
C LEU A 28 2.39 20.10 14.18
N ILE A 29 3.10 19.49 13.24
CA ILE A 29 3.84 20.21 12.19
C ILE A 29 2.87 20.70 11.13
N TRP A 30 1.93 19.80 10.73
CA TRP A 30 0.97 20.08 9.68
C TRP A 30 -0.18 19.06 9.73
N ASP A 31 -1.39 19.50 9.33
CA ASP A 31 -2.51 18.64 9.02
C ASP A 31 -3.27 19.17 7.79
N GLY A 32 -3.87 18.27 7.02
CA GLY A 32 -4.62 18.64 5.84
C GLY A 32 -5.37 17.49 5.20
N ALA A 33 -6.31 17.83 4.31
CA ALA A 33 -7.02 16.83 3.53
C ALA A 33 -6.11 16.25 2.43
N ILE A 34 -6.01 14.91 2.40
CA ILE A 34 -5.32 14.16 1.35
C ILE A 34 -6.30 13.51 0.39
N SER A 35 -7.57 13.46 0.78
CA SER A 35 -8.67 12.97 -0.05
C SER A 35 -9.86 13.91 0.13
N TYR A 36 -10.46 14.32 -0.97
CA TYR A 36 -11.73 15.03 -0.96
C TYR A 36 -12.84 14.03 -1.20
N VAL A 37 -13.70 13.87 -0.22
CA VAL A 37 -14.91 13.07 -0.38
C VAL A 37 -15.96 13.93 -1.06
N SER A 38 -16.50 13.46 -2.16
CA SER A 38 -17.59 14.13 -2.88
C SER A 38 -18.96 13.54 -2.52
N GLY A 39 -19.12 13.09 -1.30
CA GLY A 39 -20.40 12.56 -0.81
C GLY A 39 -21.30 13.65 -0.23
N THR A 40 -22.61 13.53 -0.45
CA THR A 40 -23.64 14.46 0.09
C THR A 40 -24.13 14.07 1.48
N SER A 41 -23.73 12.90 2.01
CA SER A 41 -24.11 12.41 3.34
C SER A 41 -22.89 12.15 4.23
N GLU A 42 -23.05 12.27 5.55
CA GLU A 42 -22.00 11.95 6.53
C GLU A 42 -21.54 10.48 6.45
N LEU A 43 -22.42 9.56 6.06
CA LEU A 43 -22.12 8.14 5.89
C LEU A 43 -21.28 7.87 4.64
N GLU A 44 -21.44 8.63 3.57
CA GLU A 44 -20.59 8.56 2.36
C GLU A 44 -19.22 9.18 2.60
N ASN A 45 -19.06 9.94 3.66
CA ASN A 45 -17.81 10.59 4.07
C ASN A 45 -16.96 9.72 5.02
N LEU A 46 -17.43 8.55 5.42
CA LEU A 46 -16.62 7.57 6.16
C LEU A 46 -15.74 6.81 5.17
N ILE A 47 -14.56 7.32 4.95
CA ILE A 47 -13.52 6.62 4.19
C ILE A 47 -12.74 5.77 5.19
N ASP A 48 -12.91 4.45 5.12
CA ASP A 48 -12.04 3.53 5.86
C ASP A 48 -10.61 3.65 5.30
N SER A 49 -9.78 4.41 6.00
CA SER A 49 -8.35 4.53 5.72
C SER A 49 -7.60 3.41 6.44
N ASP A 50 -7.87 2.16 6.04
CA ASP A 50 -7.23 0.98 6.66
C ASP A 50 -5.76 0.85 6.29
N SER A 51 -5.30 1.54 5.25
CA SER A 51 -3.92 1.47 4.80
C SER A 51 -3.00 2.44 5.54
N ASN A 52 -1.81 1.96 5.92
CA ASN A 52 -0.76 2.85 6.40
C ASN A 52 -0.26 3.73 5.25
N PRO A 53 0.01 5.02 5.48
CA PRO A 53 0.64 5.84 4.47
C PRO A 53 2.06 5.31 4.16
N LEU A 54 2.45 5.31 2.89
CA LEU A 54 3.84 5.11 2.49
C LEU A 54 4.49 6.50 2.37
N VAL A 55 5.64 6.69 3.02
CA VAL A 55 6.37 7.97 2.99
C VAL A 55 7.75 7.73 2.41
N GLU A 56 8.07 8.43 1.32
CA GLU A 56 9.38 8.35 0.68
C GLU A 56 9.69 9.66 -0.04
N GLY A 57 10.92 10.19 0.13
CA GLY A 57 11.41 11.37 -0.58
C GLY A 57 10.58 12.64 -0.39
N GLY A 58 9.93 12.81 0.78
CA GLY A 58 9.05 13.96 1.05
C GLY A 58 7.66 13.85 0.45
N LEU A 59 7.35 12.71 -0.18
CA LEU A 59 6.02 12.39 -0.70
C LEU A 59 5.32 11.38 0.21
N VAL A 60 4.02 11.53 0.36
CA VAL A 60 3.14 10.60 1.08
C VAL A 60 2.17 9.99 0.08
N TYR A 61 2.14 8.67 0.04
CA TYR A 61 1.26 7.88 -0.82
C TYR A 61 0.19 7.24 0.06
N THR A 62 -1.06 7.45 -0.28
CA THR A 62 -2.20 6.88 0.46
C THR A 62 -3.18 6.22 -0.49
N THR A 63 -3.76 5.13 -0.05
CA THR A 63 -4.87 4.44 -0.71
C THR A 63 -6.04 4.34 0.26
N ASN A 64 -7.26 4.39 -0.26
CA ASN A 64 -8.47 4.21 0.51
C ASN A 64 -9.38 3.17 -0.15
N TYR A 65 -10.16 2.48 0.66
CA TYR A 65 -11.26 1.65 0.15
C TYR A 65 -12.35 2.56 -0.44
N GLN A 66 -12.84 2.22 -1.64
CA GLN A 66 -13.81 3.02 -2.43
C GLN A 66 -13.38 4.48 -2.66
N GLY A 67 -12.08 4.73 -2.68
CA GLY A 67 -11.54 6.07 -2.78
C GLY A 67 -10.50 6.23 -3.88
N LYS A 68 -9.35 6.80 -3.49
CA LYS A 68 -8.28 7.19 -4.42
C LYS A 68 -6.92 6.74 -3.92
N LEU A 69 -6.02 6.49 -4.87
CA LEU A 69 -4.59 6.60 -4.65
C LEU A 69 -4.22 8.07 -4.76
N ASN A 70 -3.59 8.62 -3.73
CA ASN A 70 -3.14 10.01 -3.71
C ASN A 70 -1.64 10.07 -3.49
N ILE A 71 -1.00 11.03 -4.15
CA ILE A 71 0.37 11.44 -3.87
C ILE A 71 0.32 12.87 -3.32
N PHE A 72 0.79 13.02 -2.10
CA PHE A 72 0.81 14.29 -1.38
C PHE A 72 2.25 14.75 -1.20
N ASP A 73 2.55 15.98 -1.57
CA ASP A 73 3.85 16.62 -1.33
C ASP A 73 3.83 17.33 0.02
N THR A 74 4.68 16.87 0.95
CA THR A 74 4.74 17.42 2.31
C THR A 74 5.37 18.80 2.36
N THR A 75 6.22 19.16 1.38
CA THR A 75 6.85 20.47 1.28
C THR A 75 5.88 21.52 0.75
N GLN A 76 5.17 21.17 -0.33
CA GLN A 76 4.15 22.04 -0.92
C GLN A 76 2.82 21.96 -0.15
N ARG A 77 2.65 20.99 0.75
CA ARG A 77 1.46 20.75 1.57
C ARG A 77 0.18 20.60 0.73
N ARG A 78 0.28 19.90 -0.39
CA ARG A 78 -0.84 19.67 -1.30
C ARG A 78 -0.75 18.32 -1.99
N SER A 79 -1.91 17.79 -2.40
CA SER A 79 -1.96 16.67 -3.34
C SER A 79 -1.42 17.13 -4.71
N ILE A 80 -0.52 16.35 -5.26
CA ILE A 80 0.09 16.61 -6.58
C ILE A 80 -0.45 15.68 -7.66
N TRP A 81 -1.04 14.56 -7.25
CA TRP A 81 -1.63 13.59 -8.16
C TRP A 81 -2.62 12.68 -7.45
N SER A 82 -3.66 12.24 -8.16
CA SER A 82 -4.62 11.26 -7.66
C SER A 82 -5.17 10.40 -8.78
N TYR A 83 -5.57 9.16 -8.43
CA TYR A 83 -6.16 8.19 -9.34
C TYR A 83 -7.28 7.43 -8.63
N ASP A 84 -8.42 7.23 -9.33
CA ASP A 84 -9.56 6.49 -8.76
C ASP A 84 -9.23 5.00 -8.69
N ILE A 85 -9.09 4.48 -7.48
CA ILE A 85 -8.71 3.09 -7.21
C ILE A 85 -9.14 2.71 -5.79
N SER A 86 -9.63 1.50 -5.61
CA SER A 86 -10.03 0.98 -4.30
C SER A 86 -9.01 -0.03 -3.79
N SER A 87 -8.44 0.22 -2.61
CA SER A 87 -7.49 -0.68 -1.98
C SER A 87 -7.59 -0.64 -0.46
N PHE A 88 -7.44 -1.80 0.18
CA PHE A 88 -7.29 -1.94 1.64
C PHE A 88 -5.84 -1.82 2.10
N TYR A 89 -4.89 -1.85 1.19
CA TYR A 89 -3.47 -1.97 1.48
C TYR A 89 -2.69 -0.75 1.03
N SER A 90 -1.61 -0.46 1.74
CA SER A 90 -0.63 0.54 1.34
C SER A 90 -0.07 0.22 -0.05
N PRO A 91 0.17 1.23 -0.89
CA PRO A 91 0.86 1.01 -2.15
C PRO A 91 2.33 0.61 -1.90
N VAL A 92 2.94 -0.02 -2.88
CA VAL A 92 4.36 -0.40 -2.83
C VAL A 92 5.14 0.41 -3.85
N LEU A 93 6.18 1.11 -3.39
CA LEU A 93 7.12 1.79 -4.27
C LEU A 93 8.35 0.90 -4.46
N ILE A 94 8.60 0.47 -5.69
CA ILE A 94 9.70 -0.43 -6.02
C ILE A 94 10.19 -0.19 -7.44
N ARG A 95 11.51 -0.02 -7.62
CA ARG A 95 12.17 0.17 -8.93
C ARG A 95 11.51 1.28 -9.78
N GLY A 96 11.05 2.37 -9.14
CA GLY A 96 10.39 3.48 -9.81
C GLY A 96 8.93 3.23 -10.22
N MET A 97 8.34 2.13 -9.75
CA MET A 97 6.94 1.78 -9.96
C MET A 97 6.16 1.91 -8.65
N LEU A 98 5.02 2.57 -8.69
CA LEU A 98 4.04 2.62 -7.61
C LEU A 98 2.95 1.59 -7.91
N ILE A 99 2.89 0.54 -7.09
CA ILE A 99 2.03 -0.61 -7.35
C ILE A 99 0.97 -0.74 -6.26
N VAL A 100 -0.26 -0.98 -6.66
CA VAL A 100 -1.42 -1.14 -5.78
C VAL A 100 -2.04 -2.51 -5.96
N VAL A 101 -2.36 -3.17 -4.86
CA VAL A 101 -3.25 -4.33 -4.82
C VAL A 101 -4.67 -3.79 -4.64
N GLU A 102 -5.51 -3.93 -5.65
CA GLU A 102 -6.90 -3.47 -5.60
C GLU A 102 -7.76 -4.38 -4.72
N SER A 103 -8.87 -3.85 -4.22
CA SER A 103 -9.81 -4.58 -3.34
C SER A 103 -10.40 -5.85 -3.95
N ASN A 104 -10.45 -5.94 -5.27
CA ASN A 104 -10.87 -7.12 -6.04
C ASN A 104 -9.72 -8.10 -6.34
N SER A 105 -8.52 -7.84 -5.82
CA SER A 105 -7.30 -8.61 -6.06
C SER A 105 -6.68 -8.44 -7.46
N SER A 106 -7.06 -7.43 -8.23
CA SER A 106 -6.26 -7.00 -9.37
C SER A 106 -5.03 -6.20 -8.95
N LEU A 107 -4.07 -6.08 -9.84
CA LEU A 107 -2.87 -5.28 -9.63
C LEU A 107 -2.84 -4.13 -10.63
N LYS A 108 -2.40 -2.97 -10.17
CA LYS A 108 -2.20 -1.80 -11.02
C LYS A 108 -0.89 -1.12 -10.69
N SER A 109 -0.15 -0.72 -11.70
CA SER A 109 1.17 -0.10 -11.57
C SER A 109 1.24 1.21 -12.32
N PHE A 110 1.86 2.20 -11.69
CA PHE A 110 2.10 3.53 -12.25
C PHE A 110 3.60 3.79 -12.28
N SER A 111 4.07 4.38 -13.37
CA SER A 111 5.45 4.89 -13.46
C SER A 111 5.60 6.13 -12.60
N MET A 112 6.56 6.17 -11.69
CA MET A 112 6.85 7.37 -10.90
C MET A 112 7.49 8.50 -11.72
N GLN A 113 7.97 8.21 -12.91
CA GLN A 113 8.52 9.23 -13.81
C GLN A 113 7.44 10.00 -14.54
N THR A 114 6.38 9.33 -15.00
CA THR A 114 5.31 9.93 -15.81
C THR A 114 3.98 10.07 -15.09
N LEU A 115 3.80 9.34 -13.97
CA LEU A 115 2.54 9.18 -13.24
C LEU A 115 1.42 8.55 -14.07
N GLU A 116 1.78 7.87 -15.16
CA GLU A 116 0.86 7.13 -16.01
C GLU A 116 0.81 5.66 -15.63
N GLU A 117 -0.31 5.01 -15.92
CA GLU A 117 -0.45 3.56 -15.77
C GLU A 117 0.55 2.86 -16.69
N SER A 118 1.42 2.02 -16.10
CA SER A 118 2.44 1.27 -16.81
C SER A 118 1.95 -0.11 -17.21
N TRP A 119 1.31 -0.80 -16.28
CA TRP A 119 0.68 -2.09 -16.51
C TRP A 119 -0.44 -2.36 -15.49
N SER A 120 -1.34 -3.25 -15.85
CA SER A 120 -2.34 -3.82 -14.94
C SER A 120 -2.47 -5.32 -15.16
N SER A 121 -2.88 -6.07 -14.13
CA SER A 121 -3.11 -7.51 -14.22
C SER A 121 -4.39 -7.88 -13.47
N GLN A 122 -5.21 -8.71 -14.12
CA GLN A 122 -6.39 -9.34 -13.56
C GLN A 122 -6.20 -10.85 -13.27
N ASP A 123 -4.98 -11.36 -13.36
CA ASP A 123 -4.67 -12.78 -13.18
C ASP A 123 -4.99 -13.30 -11.78
N TYR A 124 -5.14 -12.39 -10.83
CA TYR A 124 -5.39 -12.69 -9.42
C TYR A 124 -6.79 -12.30 -8.95
N LEU A 125 -7.72 -11.94 -9.85
CA LEU A 125 -9.08 -11.57 -9.49
C LEU A 125 -9.71 -12.58 -8.52
N ASN A 126 -10.31 -12.04 -7.44
CA ASN A 126 -11.02 -12.81 -6.41
C ASN A 126 -10.14 -13.82 -5.65
N ARG A 127 -8.82 -13.69 -5.68
CA ARG A 127 -7.91 -14.57 -4.93
C ARG A 127 -7.63 -14.09 -3.51
N ASN A 128 -8.32 -13.05 -3.06
CA ASN A 128 -8.15 -12.48 -1.71
C ASN A 128 -6.67 -12.27 -1.37
N LEU A 129 -6.02 -11.42 -2.17
CA LEU A 129 -4.59 -11.15 -2.00
C LEU A 129 -4.34 -10.48 -0.65
N SER A 130 -3.20 -10.78 -0.04
CA SER A 130 -2.66 -10.05 1.10
C SER A 130 -2.11 -8.69 0.66
N ASN A 131 -1.62 -7.91 1.63
CA ASN A 131 -0.74 -6.79 1.30
C ASN A 131 0.47 -7.27 0.50
N ALA A 132 0.98 -6.39 -0.37
CA ALA A 132 2.21 -6.62 -1.11
C ALA A 132 3.41 -5.96 -0.44
N VAL A 133 4.62 -6.48 -0.70
CA VAL A 133 5.88 -5.89 -0.25
C VAL A 133 6.93 -5.98 -1.34
N GLY A 134 7.87 -5.04 -1.33
CA GLY A 134 9.09 -5.13 -2.12
C GLY A 134 10.12 -6.02 -1.43
N TYR A 135 10.66 -7.02 -2.14
CA TYR A 135 11.70 -7.89 -1.62
C TYR A 135 12.66 -8.33 -2.71
N LYS A 136 13.96 -8.09 -2.54
CA LYS A 136 15.03 -8.41 -3.52
C LYS A 136 14.69 -7.96 -4.95
N GLY A 137 14.12 -6.76 -5.08
CA GLY A 137 13.78 -6.16 -6.38
C GLY A 137 12.50 -6.67 -7.03
N ASN A 138 11.77 -7.60 -6.40
CA ASN A 138 10.49 -8.13 -6.85
C ASN A 138 9.35 -7.67 -5.94
N LEU A 139 8.14 -7.64 -6.48
CA LEU A 139 6.90 -7.48 -5.72
C LEU A 139 6.45 -8.86 -5.22
N ILE A 140 6.13 -8.98 -3.94
CA ILE A 140 5.66 -10.22 -3.31
C ILE A 140 4.32 -9.99 -2.65
N PHE A 141 3.37 -10.88 -2.86
CA PHE A 141 2.09 -10.93 -2.15
C PHE A 141 1.63 -12.39 -1.98
N GLY A 142 0.70 -12.60 -1.06
CA GLY A 142 0.10 -13.90 -0.79
C GLY A 142 -1.32 -14.02 -1.31
N ASP A 143 -1.85 -15.25 -1.38
CA ASP A 143 -3.20 -15.51 -1.82
C ASP A 143 -3.99 -16.41 -0.83
N LEU A 144 -5.28 -16.60 -1.15
CA LEU A 144 -6.22 -17.40 -0.35
C LEU A 144 -5.86 -18.89 -0.27
N ASP A 145 -5.10 -19.40 -1.23
CA ASP A 145 -4.65 -20.79 -1.23
C ASP A 145 -3.32 -20.99 -0.48
N GLY A 146 -2.75 -19.93 0.10
CA GLY A 146 -1.50 -20.00 0.88
C GLY A 146 -0.25 -20.05 0.02
N TYR A 147 -0.32 -19.56 -1.21
CA TYR A 147 0.85 -19.30 -2.04
C TYR A 147 1.34 -17.87 -1.87
N ILE A 148 2.63 -17.69 -1.98
CA ILE A 148 3.22 -16.38 -2.31
C ILE A 148 3.52 -16.34 -3.81
N HIS A 149 3.29 -15.17 -4.40
CA HIS A 149 3.58 -14.86 -5.80
C HIS A 149 4.72 -13.86 -5.87
N ILE A 150 5.60 -14.05 -6.83
CA ILE A 150 6.78 -13.22 -7.07
C ILE A 150 6.60 -12.60 -8.45
N ILE A 151 6.55 -11.28 -8.50
CA ILE A 151 6.21 -10.51 -9.70
C ILE A 151 7.37 -9.58 -10.05
N ASP A 152 7.72 -9.50 -11.33
CA ASP A 152 8.60 -8.44 -11.82
C ASP A 152 7.81 -7.11 -11.80
N PRO A 153 8.23 -6.13 -10.98
CA PRO A 153 7.49 -4.86 -10.83
C PRO A 153 7.46 -4.00 -12.09
N LEU A 154 8.34 -4.24 -13.07
CA LEU A 154 8.42 -3.41 -14.26
C LEU A 154 7.36 -3.77 -15.32
N ASN A 155 6.89 -5.01 -15.34
CA ASN A 155 5.98 -5.50 -16.37
C ASN A 155 4.80 -6.32 -15.85
N GLY A 156 4.73 -6.58 -14.53
CA GLY A 156 3.65 -7.36 -13.91
C GLY A 156 3.71 -8.88 -14.16
N ILE A 157 4.78 -9.39 -14.78
CA ILE A 157 4.91 -10.81 -15.09
C ILE A 157 5.25 -11.60 -13.82
N THR A 158 4.54 -12.71 -13.63
CA THR A 158 4.86 -13.68 -12.56
C THR A 158 6.17 -14.39 -12.87
N VAL A 159 7.18 -14.17 -12.06
CA VAL A 159 8.49 -14.82 -12.17
C VAL A 159 8.62 -16.05 -11.27
N GLY A 160 7.71 -16.22 -10.34
CA GLY A 160 7.68 -17.41 -9.49
C GLY A 160 6.50 -17.43 -8.53
N ARG A 161 6.26 -18.61 -7.96
CA ARG A 161 5.31 -18.80 -6.86
C ARG A 161 5.79 -19.92 -5.95
N LYS A 162 5.42 -19.86 -4.67
CA LYS A 162 5.78 -20.86 -3.68
C LYS A 162 4.64 -21.10 -2.71
N LYS A 163 4.28 -22.37 -2.50
CA LYS A 163 3.33 -22.77 -1.46
C LYS A 163 4.00 -22.64 -0.09
N ILE A 164 3.36 -21.91 0.83
CA ILE A 164 3.86 -21.69 2.19
C ILE A 164 3.04 -22.47 3.21
N THR A 165 1.73 -22.40 3.09
CA THR A 165 0.79 -22.98 4.04
C THR A 165 -0.45 -23.50 3.33
N LYS A 166 -1.31 -24.23 4.02
CA LYS A 166 -2.63 -24.63 3.51
C LYS A 166 -3.73 -23.62 3.80
N HIS A 167 -3.40 -22.57 4.57
CA HIS A 167 -4.33 -21.51 4.95
C HIS A 167 -4.10 -20.27 4.09
N PRO A 168 -5.10 -19.39 3.93
CA PRO A 168 -4.91 -18.11 3.26
C PRO A 168 -3.78 -17.30 3.90
N ILE A 169 -3.04 -16.57 3.07
CA ILE A 169 -2.02 -15.64 3.56
C ILE A 169 -2.72 -14.36 4.04
N LYS A 170 -2.51 -14.02 5.31
CA LYS A 170 -3.07 -12.84 5.96
C LYS A 170 -2.23 -11.59 5.71
N SER A 171 -0.91 -11.72 5.89
CA SER A 171 0.00 -10.59 5.72
C SER A 171 1.43 -11.03 5.41
N ILE A 172 2.16 -10.13 4.73
CA ILE A 172 3.58 -10.30 4.41
C ILE A 172 4.33 -9.04 4.82
N PHE A 173 5.52 -9.20 5.37
CA PHE A 173 6.43 -8.10 5.63
C PHE A 173 7.88 -8.54 5.44
N SER A 174 8.76 -7.60 5.10
CA SER A 174 10.19 -7.85 4.94
C SER A 174 10.97 -7.12 6.02
N ARG A 175 11.98 -7.77 6.59
CA ARG A 175 12.91 -7.16 7.56
C ARG A 175 14.28 -7.82 7.45
N SER A 176 15.32 -6.98 7.38
CA SER A 176 16.72 -7.44 7.41
C SER A 176 17.00 -8.61 6.46
N ASN A 177 16.62 -8.50 5.20
CA ASN A 177 16.84 -9.52 4.16
C ASN A 177 16.07 -10.83 4.32
N ASN A 178 15.09 -10.90 5.23
CA ASN A 178 14.15 -12.01 5.37
C ASN A 178 12.74 -11.56 4.99
N LEU A 179 11.99 -12.48 4.42
CA LEU A 179 10.57 -12.34 4.16
C LEU A 179 9.80 -13.12 5.23
N TYR A 180 8.83 -12.48 5.83
CA TYR A 180 7.95 -13.07 6.83
C TYR A 180 6.54 -13.12 6.29
N VAL A 181 5.89 -14.26 6.47
CA VAL A 181 4.52 -14.53 6.03
C VAL A 181 3.71 -14.97 7.22
N VAL A 182 2.54 -14.36 7.41
CA VAL A 182 1.55 -14.77 8.42
C VAL A 182 0.32 -15.28 7.71
N ASP A 183 -0.17 -16.47 8.09
CA ASP A 183 -1.43 -17.00 7.57
C ASP A 183 -2.63 -16.64 8.46
N GLU A 184 -3.85 -16.94 8.00
CA GLU A 184 -5.09 -16.69 8.74
C GLU A 184 -5.21 -17.50 10.05
N SER A 185 -4.41 -18.56 10.20
CA SER A 185 -4.29 -19.32 11.45
C SER A 185 -3.21 -18.75 12.39
N PHE A 186 -2.66 -17.57 12.07
CA PHE A 186 -1.60 -16.88 12.83
C PHE A 186 -0.28 -17.65 12.92
N ASN A 187 -0.02 -18.55 11.99
CA ASN A 187 1.31 -19.15 11.87
C ASN A 187 2.26 -18.15 11.17
N LEU A 188 3.47 -18.01 11.74
CA LEU A 188 4.52 -17.16 11.20
C LEU A 188 5.58 -18.04 10.50
N PHE A 189 5.88 -17.71 9.25
CA PHE A 189 6.90 -18.35 8.43
C PHE A 189 7.99 -17.35 8.08
N SER A 190 9.25 -17.74 8.26
CA SER A 190 10.40 -16.99 7.75
C SER A 190 10.92 -17.64 6.49
N ILE A 191 11.05 -16.86 5.42
CA ILE A 191 11.37 -17.36 4.08
C ILE A 191 12.56 -16.59 3.54
N ASN A 192 13.51 -17.32 3.01
CA ASN A 192 14.57 -16.79 2.17
C ASN A 192 14.30 -17.24 0.71
N LEU A 193 14.12 -16.27 -0.20
CA LEU A 193 13.91 -16.47 -1.62
C LEU A 193 15.20 -16.23 -2.39
#